data_978f4d46278b0410094d775e8ae0ab47
#
_entry.id   978f4d46278b0410094d775e8ae0ab47
#
_cell.length_a   1.000
_cell.length_b   1.000
_cell.length_c   1.000
_cell.angle_alpha   90.00
_cell.angle_beta   90.00
_cell.angle_gamma   90.00
#
_symmetry.space_group_name_H-M   'P 1'
#
loop_
_entity.id
_entity.type
_entity.pdbx_description
1 polymer ?
#
loop_
_entity_poly.entity_id
_entity_poly.type
_entity_poly.pdbx_seq_one_letter_code
_entity_poly.pdbx_strand_id
1 'polypeptide(L)'
;MSVNTNIPPILVRREGAVLVLAIHTPGKRNAISPGLSDPLTEALNAARPDADIGAVVLTGADGYFCSGGDLNVLATRRLLTPQQRRGELGGLHGLIRLLRDFPKPVVASVEGGAAGAGLSMALGCDLLVAARDATFSVAYIKVGLTPDG
;
A
#
# COMPACT_ATOMS: atom_id res chain seq x y z
N MET A 1 -15.42 -2.83 -21.54
CA MET A 1 -15.85 -1.85 -20.53
C MET A 1 -14.66 -0.98 -20.20
N SER A 2 -14.69 0.29 -20.60
CA SER A 2 -13.59 1.23 -20.33
C SER A 2 -13.56 1.50 -18.83
N VAL A 3 -12.45 1.18 -18.20
CA VAL A 3 -12.18 1.52 -16.81
C VAL A 3 -12.14 3.06 -16.74
N ASN A 4 -12.98 3.63 -15.92
CA ASN A 4 -12.99 5.08 -15.68
C ASN A 4 -11.66 5.48 -15.04
N THR A 5 -10.75 6.07 -15.83
CA THR A 5 -9.35 6.35 -15.46
C THR A 5 -9.18 7.55 -14.53
N ASN A 6 -10.25 8.05 -13.92
CA ASN A 6 -10.22 9.29 -13.13
C ASN A 6 -10.40 9.06 -11.62
N ILE A 7 -10.26 7.83 -11.14
CA ILE A 7 -10.36 7.52 -9.72
C ILE A 7 -8.95 7.51 -9.12
N PRO A 8 -8.63 8.39 -8.15
CA PRO A 8 -7.30 8.41 -7.57
C PRO A 8 -7.04 7.09 -6.81
N PRO A 9 -5.84 6.50 -6.96
CA PRO A 9 -5.49 5.24 -6.30
C PRO A 9 -5.29 5.39 -4.79
N ILE A 10 -5.21 6.62 -4.29
CA ILE A 10 -5.16 6.97 -2.87
C ILE A 10 -6.19 8.05 -2.61
N LEU A 11 -7.06 7.79 -1.64
CA LEU A 11 -7.95 8.81 -1.09
C LEU A 11 -7.26 9.46 0.11
N VAL A 12 -7.18 10.79 0.07
CA VAL A 12 -6.53 11.57 1.12
C VAL A 12 -7.59 12.32 1.91
N ARG A 13 -7.60 12.15 3.22
CA ARG A 13 -8.52 12.81 4.13
C ARG A 13 -7.77 13.30 5.36
N ARG A 14 -8.15 14.43 5.91
CA ARG A 14 -7.60 14.97 7.14
C ARG A 14 -8.68 15.02 8.23
N GLU A 15 -8.34 14.52 9.40
CA GLU A 15 -9.19 14.55 10.61
C GLU A 15 -8.39 15.18 11.76
N GLY A 16 -8.58 16.46 11.97
CA GLY A 16 -7.77 17.22 12.92
C GLY A 16 -6.28 17.16 12.56
N ALA A 17 -5.47 16.61 13.47
CA ALA A 17 -4.03 16.40 13.25
C ALA A 17 -3.69 15.03 12.64
N VAL A 18 -4.67 14.24 12.20
CA VAL A 18 -4.46 12.93 11.60
C VAL A 18 -4.67 13.01 10.09
N LEU A 19 -3.67 12.58 9.33
CA LEU A 19 -3.78 12.35 7.89
C LEU A 19 -4.21 10.90 7.64
N VAL A 20 -5.33 10.67 6.97
CA VAL A 20 -5.80 9.36 6.58
C VAL A 20 -5.55 9.15 5.09
N LEU A 21 -4.78 8.11 4.78
CA LEU A 21 -4.46 7.68 3.42
C LEU A 21 -5.12 6.33 3.18
N ALA A 22 -6.13 6.28 2.29
CA ALA A 22 -6.82 5.05 1.96
C ALA A 22 -6.45 4.58 0.56
N ILE A 23 -5.94 3.35 0.46
CA ILE A 23 -5.68 2.68 -0.83
C ILE A 23 -7.02 2.44 -1.49
N HIS A 24 -7.14 2.82 -2.77
CA HIS A 24 -8.41 2.75 -3.49
C HIS A 24 -8.22 2.21 -4.91
N THR A 25 -8.33 0.91 -5.06
CA THR A 25 -8.35 0.21 -6.35
C THR A 25 -9.63 -0.63 -6.47
N PRO A 26 -10.77 0.00 -6.85
CA PRO A 26 -12.07 -0.64 -6.87
C PRO A 26 -12.09 -1.95 -7.67
N GLY A 27 -12.80 -2.95 -7.15
CA GLY A 27 -12.93 -4.27 -7.78
C GLY A 27 -11.70 -5.18 -7.69
N LYS A 28 -10.58 -4.70 -7.08
CA LYS A 28 -9.33 -5.46 -6.94
C LYS A 28 -8.87 -5.65 -5.50
N ARG A 29 -9.74 -5.40 -4.52
CA ARG A 29 -9.39 -5.45 -3.08
C ARG A 29 -8.11 -4.68 -2.78
N ASN A 30 -8.01 -3.48 -3.35
CA ASN A 30 -6.88 -2.57 -3.17
C ASN A 30 -5.52 -3.20 -3.53
N ALA A 31 -5.48 -3.99 -4.62
CA ALA A 31 -4.25 -4.55 -5.15
C ALA A 31 -3.27 -3.45 -5.58
N ILE A 32 -1.98 -3.68 -5.33
CA ILE A 32 -0.90 -2.81 -5.75
C ILE A 32 -0.69 -2.97 -7.25
N SER A 33 -1.09 -1.96 -8.00
CA SER A 33 -0.86 -1.83 -9.44
C SER A 33 0.19 -0.75 -9.73
N PRO A 34 0.75 -0.69 -10.95
CA PRO A 34 1.60 0.41 -11.34
C PRO A 34 0.90 1.75 -11.10
N GLY A 35 1.63 2.71 -10.50
CA GLY A 35 1.08 4.02 -10.17
C GLY A 35 0.47 4.15 -8.76
N LEU A 36 0.46 3.10 -7.91
CA LEU A 36 0.03 3.22 -6.52
C LEU A 36 1.12 3.78 -5.60
N SER A 37 2.37 3.34 -5.79
CA SER A 37 3.46 3.70 -4.89
C SER A 37 3.79 5.19 -4.94
N ASP A 38 3.73 5.80 -6.12
CA ASP A 38 4.10 7.21 -6.30
C ASP A 38 3.14 8.16 -5.57
N PRO A 39 1.81 8.11 -5.77
CA PRO A 39 0.88 8.97 -5.05
C PRO A 39 0.92 8.80 -3.53
N LEU A 40 1.12 7.57 -3.04
CA LEU A 40 1.26 7.32 -1.61
C LEU A 40 2.56 7.91 -1.06
N THR A 41 3.67 7.77 -1.80
CA THR A 41 4.96 8.36 -1.47
C THR A 41 4.87 9.89 -1.47
N GLU A 42 4.22 10.49 -2.46
CA GLU A 42 3.99 11.93 -2.54
C GLU A 42 3.18 12.45 -1.36
N ALA A 43 2.07 11.79 -1.01
CA ALA A 43 1.24 12.17 0.12
C ALA A 43 2.01 12.11 1.46
N LEU A 44 2.81 11.07 1.68
CA LEU A 44 3.68 10.95 2.86
C LEU A 44 4.75 12.05 2.88
N ASN A 45 5.42 12.30 1.75
CA ASN A 45 6.45 13.34 1.68
C ASN A 45 5.87 14.75 1.90
N ALA A 46 4.65 15.02 1.43
CA ALA A 46 3.95 16.27 1.71
C ALA A 46 3.59 16.42 3.20
N ALA A 47 3.19 15.32 3.85
CA ALA A 47 2.85 15.31 5.28
C ALA A 47 4.06 15.43 6.21
N ARG A 48 5.25 15.08 5.73
CA ARG A 48 6.48 15.07 6.54
C ARG A 48 6.79 16.44 7.18
N PRO A 49 6.87 17.55 6.44
CA PRO A 49 7.15 18.88 6.99
C PRO A 49 5.93 19.56 7.61
N ASP A 50 4.71 19.08 7.40
CA ASP A 50 3.48 19.73 7.86
C ASP A 50 3.34 19.62 9.39
N ALA A 51 3.57 20.73 10.10
CA ALA A 51 3.51 20.76 11.57
C ALA A 51 2.11 20.49 12.13
N ASP A 52 1.07 20.69 11.33
CA ASP A 52 -0.30 20.44 11.74
C ASP A 52 -0.72 18.96 11.62
N ILE A 53 0.12 18.12 11.01
CA ILE A 53 -0.08 16.66 10.96
C ILE A 53 0.77 16.03 12.05
N GLY A 54 0.12 15.40 13.03
CA GLY A 54 0.76 14.71 14.14
C GLY A 54 0.90 13.20 13.92
N ALA A 55 0.05 12.59 13.09
CA ALA A 55 0.07 11.15 12.80
C ALA A 55 -0.53 10.86 11.42
N VAL A 56 -0.20 9.68 10.89
CA VAL A 56 -0.76 9.15 9.64
C VAL A 56 -1.49 7.84 9.92
N VAL A 57 -2.68 7.66 9.33
CA VAL A 57 -3.37 6.37 9.24
C VAL A 57 -3.33 5.89 7.81
N LEU A 58 -2.77 4.71 7.59
CA LEU A 58 -2.82 3.99 6.33
C LEU A 58 -3.92 2.93 6.40
N THR A 59 -4.87 2.96 5.48
CA THR A 59 -5.98 2.02 5.41
C THR A 59 -6.31 1.65 3.97
N GLY A 60 -7.35 0.84 3.77
CA GLY A 60 -7.93 0.56 2.45
C GLY A 60 -9.37 1.03 2.38
N ALA A 61 -9.78 1.52 1.22
CA ALA A 61 -11.18 1.80 0.93
C ALA A 61 -11.98 0.50 0.75
N ASP A 62 -13.31 0.62 0.77
CA ASP A 62 -14.26 -0.45 0.47
C ASP A 62 -14.10 -1.70 1.36
N GLY A 63 -13.68 -1.51 2.64
CA GLY A 63 -13.63 -2.57 3.64
C GLY A 63 -12.53 -3.62 3.42
N TYR A 64 -11.49 -3.30 2.68
CA TYR A 64 -10.33 -4.19 2.50
C TYR A 64 -9.03 -3.38 2.48
N PHE A 65 -8.05 -3.78 3.29
CA PHE A 65 -6.79 -3.04 3.37
C PHE A 65 -6.00 -3.13 2.06
N CYS A 66 -5.45 -4.31 1.72
CA CYS A 66 -4.69 -4.51 0.49
C CYS A 66 -4.45 -6.01 0.22
N SER A 67 -4.77 -6.47 -0.98
CA SER A 67 -4.58 -7.87 -1.39
C SER A 67 -3.16 -8.20 -1.90
N GLY A 68 -2.24 -7.22 -1.89
CA GLY A 68 -0.89 -7.39 -2.43
C GLY A 68 -0.75 -7.00 -3.89
N GLY A 69 0.26 -7.51 -4.57
CA GLY A 69 0.51 -7.20 -5.98
C GLY A 69 -0.63 -7.65 -6.90
N ASP A 70 -0.98 -6.82 -7.89
CA ASP A 70 -1.94 -7.21 -8.93
C ASP A 70 -1.40 -8.39 -9.73
N LEU A 71 -2.11 -9.52 -9.70
CA LEU A 71 -1.68 -10.77 -10.34
C LEU A 71 -1.54 -10.64 -11.85
N ASN A 72 -2.36 -9.79 -12.49
CA ASN A 72 -2.24 -9.54 -13.93
C ASN A 72 -0.92 -8.83 -14.26
N VAL A 73 -0.52 -7.88 -13.41
CA VAL A 73 0.78 -7.19 -13.54
C VAL A 73 1.92 -8.16 -13.26
N LEU A 74 1.83 -8.96 -12.20
CA LEU A 74 2.84 -9.97 -11.87
C LEU A 74 3.04 -10.98 -13.01
N ALA A 75 1.97 -11.40 -13.68
CA ALA A 75 2.06 -12.31 -14.83
C ALA A 75 2.86 -11.72 -16.00
N THR A 76 2.85 -10.40 -16.19
CA THR A 76 3.62 -9.73 -17.26
C THR A 76 5.09 -9.55 -16.90
N ARG A 77 5.45 -9.57 -15.61
CA ARG A 77 6.84 -9.39 -15.16
C ARG A 77 7.81 -10.45 -15.69
N ARG A 78 7.32 -11.64 -16.05
CA ARG A 78 8.14 -12.67 -16.70
C ARG A 78 8.76 -12.21 -18.02
N LEU A 79 8.14 -11.22 -18.69
CA LEU A 79 8.60 -10.65 -19.94
C LEU A 79 9.67 -9.57 -19.78
N LEU A 80 9.87 -9.10 -18.53
CA LEU A 80 10.82 -8.04 -18.21
C LEU A 80 12.23 -8.62 -18.03
N THR A 81 13.22 -7.80 -18.37
CA THR A 81 14.62 -8.09 -18.02
C THR A 81 14.82 -8.06 -16.50
N PRO A 82 15.88 -8.70 -15.98
CA PRO A 82 16.21 -8.63 -14.55
C PRO A 82 16.36 -7.20 -14.02
N GLN A 83 16.91 -6.30 -14.84
CA GLN A 83 17.08 -4.89 -14.47
C GLN A 83 15.74 -4.15 -14.36
N GLN A 84 14.83 -4.37 -15.29
CA GLN A 84 13.49 -3.79 -15.25
C GLN A 84 12.70 -4.30 -14.03
N ARG A 85 12.76 -5.61 -13.73
CA ARG A 85 12.14 -6.18 -12.53
C ARG A 85 12.66 -5.56 -11.24
N ARG A 86 13.97 -5.33 -11.12
CA ARG A 86 14.56 -4.63 -9.97
C ARG A 86 14.06 -3.19 -9.85
N GLY A 87 13.90 -2.48 -10.97
CA GLY A 87 13.35 -1.12 -10.97
C GLY A 87 11.91 -1.06 -10.45
N GLU A 88 11.06 -1.99 -10.89
CA GLU A 88 9.67 -2.05 -10.41
C GLU A 88 9.56 -2.39 -8.91
N LEU A 89 10.40 -3.30 -8.41
CA LEU A 89 10.46 -3.62 -6.98
C LEU A 89 10.98 -2.45 -6.15
N GLY A 90 11.87 -1.63 -6.73
CA GLY A 90 12.45 -0.47 -6.05
C GLY A 90 11.41 0.52 -5.51
N GLY A 91 10.31 0.73 -6.23
CA GLY A 91 9.21 1.59 -5.79
C GLY A 91 8.52 1.07 -4.52
N LEU A 92 8.18 -0.22 -4.47
CA LEU A 92 7.60 -0.84 -3.28
C LEU A 92 8.55 -0.83 -2.09
N HIS A 93 9.82 -1.20 -2.31
CA HIS A 93 10.83 -1.19 -1.25
C HIS A 93 11.08 0.22 -0.72
N GLY A 94 11.10 1.24 -1.60
CA GLY A 94 11.20 2.64 -1.22
C GLY A 94 10.04 3.09 -0.33
N LEU A 95 8.82 2.71 -0.70
CA LEU A 95 7.61 3.01 0.08
C LEU A 95 7.66 2.35 1.48
N ILE A 96 8.03 1.08 1.57
CA ILE A 96 8.12 0.39 2.87
C ILE A 96 9.18 1.04 3.77
N ARG A 97 10.34 1.40 3.22
CA ARG A 97 11.36 2.15 3.96
C ARG A 97 10.84 3.52 4.41
N LEU A 98 10.11 4.22 3.53
CA LEU A 98 9.52 5.52 3.86
C LEU A 98 8.52 5.41 5.02
N LEU A 99 7.69 4.37 5.06
CA LEU A 99 6.76 4.11 6.18
C LEU A 99 7.53 3.86 7.48
N ARG A 100 8.58 3.01 7.45
CA ARG A 100 9.39 2.67 8.63
C ARG A 100 10.22 3.84 9.17
N ASP A 101 10.71 4.70 8.28
CA ASP A 101 11.58 5.83 8.62
C ASP A 101 10.79 7.15 8.70
N PHE A 102 9.45 7.08 8.71
CA PHE A 102 8.61 8.27 8.74
C PHE A 102 8.72 8.96 10.12
N PRO A 103 8.93 10.30 10.18
CA PRO A 103 9.21 10.98 11.45
C PRO A 103 7.98 11.20 12.35
N LYS A 104 6.81 10.72 11.93
CA LYS A 104 5.55 10.81 12.68
C LYS A 104 4.95 9.42 12.78
N PRO A 105 4.18 9.10 13.84
CA PRO A 105 3.51 7.80 13.95
C PRO A 105 2.69 7.46 12.72
N VAL A 106 2.89 6.26 12.18
CA VAL A 106 2.09 5.68 11.10
C VAL A 106 1.35 4.46 11.64
N VAL A 107 0.02 4.48 11.54
CA VAL A 107 -0.84 3.40 12.01
C VAL A 107 -1.48 2.71 10.81
N ALA A 108 -1.27 1.40 10.67
CA ALA A 108 -2.05 0.60 9.73
C ALA A 108 -3.41 0.26 10.35
N SER A 109 -4.50 0.65 9.67
CA SER A 109 -5.87 0.24 10.02
C SER A 109 -6.36 -0.80 9.01
N VAL A 110 -6.44 -2.07 9.45
CA VAL A 110 -6.67 -3.22 8.56
C VAL A 110 -8.08 -3.73 8.73
N GLU A 111 -8.90 -3.56 7.69
CA GLU A 111 -10.19 -4.21 7.51
C GLU A 111 -10.12 -5.26 6.40
N GLY A 112 -10.95 -6.30 6.47
CA GLY A 112 -11.03 -7.39 5.50
C GLY A 112 -9.75 -8.21 5.40
N GLY A 113 -8.63 -7.62 5.00
CA GLY A 113 -7.37 -8.34 5.02
C GLY A 113 -6.17 -7.61 4.42
N ALA A 114 -4.98 -8.15 4.75
CA ALA A 114 -3.69 -7.73 4.20
C ALA A 114 -2.93 -8.96 3.71
N ALA A 115 -2.51 -8.96 2.44
CA ALA A 115 -1.84 -10.11 1.85
C ALA A 115 -0.59 -9.71 1.05
N GLY A 116 0.44 -10.55 1.05
CA GLY A 116 1.68 -10.34 0.31
C GLY A 116 2.27 -8.96 0.58
N ALA A 117 2.53 -8.17 -0.46
CA ALA A 117 3.07 -6.81 -0.34
C ALA A 117 2.13 -5.86 0.46
N GLY A 118 0.82 -6.11 0.50
CA GLY A 118 -0.12 -5.39 1.37
C GLY A 118 0.16 -5.65 2.85
N LEU A 119 0.48 -6.90 3.20
CA LEU A 119 0.92 -7.25 4.56
C LEU A 119 2.26 -6.58 4.88
N SER A 120 3.20 -6.56 3.93
CA SER A 120 4.49 -5.87 4.12
C SER A 120 4.31 -4.38 4.41
N MET A 121 3.38 -3.70 3.71
CA MET A 121 3.06 -2.30 4.01
C MET A 121 2.47 -2.12 5.41
N ALA A 122 1.53 -3.00 5.81
CA ALA A 122 0.95 -2.94 7.16
C ALA A 122 2.00 -3.14 8.26
N LEU A 123 2.92 -4.09 8.06
CA LEU A 123 4.04 -4.36 8.98
C LEU A 123 5.13 -3.29 8.94
N GLY A 124 5.20 -2.49 7.88
CA GLY A 124 6.10 -1.33 7.78
C GLY A 124 5.63 -0.12 8.59
N CYS A 125 4.39 -0.13 9.10
CA CYS A 125 3.87 0.92 9.98
C CYS A 125 4.30 0.70 11.43
N ASP A 126 4.25 1.75 12.27
CA ASP A 126 4.64 1.67 13.69
C ASP A 126 3.65 0.86 14.53
N LEU A 127 2.35 0.99 14.21
CA LEU A 127 1.26 0.31 14.89
C LEU A 127 0.32 -0.33 13.86
N LEU A 128 -0.30 -1.44 14.27
CA LEU A 128 -1.31 -2.12 13.47
C LEU A 128 -2.56 -2.33 14.32
N VAL A 129 -3.68 -1.80 13.83
CA VAL A 129 -5.02 -2.04 14.37
C VAL A 129 -5.79 -2.83 13.32
N ALA A 130 -6.43 -3.91 13.71
CA ALA A 130 -7.16 -4.78 12.80
C ALA A 130 -8.60 -4.99 13.24
N ALA A 131 -9.49 -5.10 12.27
CA ALA A 131 -10.83 -5.61 12.52
C ALA A 131 -10.75 -7.05 13.07
N ARG A 132 -11.71 -7.45 13.90
CA ARG A 132 -11.72 -8.76 14.57
C ARG A 132 -11.67 -9.94 13.58
N ASP A 133 -12.24 -9.75 12.41
CA ASP A 133 -12.35 -10.74 11.32
C ASP A 133 -11.33 -10.49 10.18
N ALA A 134 -10.40 -9.55 10.37
CA ALA A 134 -9.36 -9.30 9.38
C ALA A 134 -8.44 -10.51 9.20
N THR A 135 -8.07 -10.78 7.95
CA THR A 135 -7.20 -11.90 7.58
C THR A 135 -5.82 -11.41 7.16
N PHE A 136 -4.78 -12.15 7.55
CA PHE A 136 -3.40 -11.86 7.19
C PHE A 136 -2.78 -13.05 6.46
N SER A 137 -2.10 -12.80 5.34
CA SER A 137 -1.52 -13.87 4.54
C SER A 137 -0.17 -13.48 3.95
N VAL A 138 0.85 -14.31 4.22
CA VAL A 138 2.13 -14.26 3.51
C VAL A 138 1.94 -14.95 2.14
N ALA A 139 1.16 -14.29 1.26
CA ALA A 139 0.64 -14.89 0.03
C ALA A 139 1.69 -15.14 -1.05
N TYR A 140 2.93 -14.69 -0.88
CA TYR A 140 4.02 -14.85 -1.83
C TYR A 140 4.23 -16.30 -2.27
N ILE A 141 4.19 -17.23 -1.33
CA ILE A 141 4.37 -18.66 -1.61
C ILE A 141 3.34 -19.21 -2.60
N LYS A 142 2.12 -18.66 -2.60
CA LYS A 142 1.03 -19.11 -3.49
C LYS A 142 1.27 -18.78 -4.96
N VAL A 143 2.21 -17.89 -5.24
CA VAL A 143 2.59 -17.45 -6.59
C VAL A 143 4.09 -17.68 -6.88
N GLY A 144 4.75 -18.51 -6.08
CA GLY A 144 6.15 -18.87 -6.27
C GLY A 144 7.16 -17.75 -6.02
N LEU A 145 6.80 -16.81 -5.15
CA LEU A 145 7.67 -15.69 -4.76
C LEU A 145 8.12 -15.81 -3.31
N THR A 146 9.22 -15.18 -2.98
CA THR A 146 9.67 -14.95 -1.61
C THR A 146 9.18 -13.60 -1.11
N PRO A 147 8.97 -13.41 0.22
CA PRO A 147 8.69 -12.11 0.79
C PRO A 147 9.77 -11.09 0.41
N ASP A 148 9.35 -9.91 -0.04
CA ASP A 148 10.21 -8.86 -0.59
C ASP A 148 9.92 -7.47 0.00
N GLY A 149 9.25 -7.41 1.14
CA GLY A 149 8.86 -6.15 1.79
C GLY A 149 9.09 -6.07 3.28
#